data_e0f4ee926e0707d255163c309ac63213
#
_entry.id   e0f4ee926e0707d255163c309ac63213
#
_cell.length_a   1.000
_cell.length_b   1.000
_cell.length_c   1.000
_cell.angle_alpha   90.00
_cell.angle_beta   90.00
_cell.angle_gamma   90.00
#
_symmetry.space_group_name_H-M   'P 1'
#
loop_
_entity.id
_entity.type
_entity.pdbx_description
1 polymer ?
#
loop_
_entity_poly.entity_id
_entity_poly.type
_entity_poly.pdbx_seq_one_letter_code
_entity_poly.pdbx_strand_id
1 'polypeptide(L)'
;MPNGSDGAQDRRTLVLLFGGRSAEHDVSCVSARHVLAAVDADHYDIIPVGIDTDGRWSLAEAATAAHAAGDLPEALDPTGPAWDPLPRLAELSAAGPVVVFPLLHGPLGEDGTVQGLLELADVPYVGAGVLSSSLAMDKLAAKEVLAQHDLPQARYRGLHA
;
A
#
# COMPACT_ATOMS: atom_id res chain seq x y z
N MET A 1 5.86 -27.88 -34.06
CA MET A 1 6.62 -27.66 -32.83
C MET A 1 6.14 -26.35 -32.24
N PRO A 2 5.29 -26.30 -31.19
CA PRO A 2 5.01 -25.06 -30.48
C PRO A 2 6.14 -24.79 -29.49
N ASN A 3 6.73 -23.59 -29.60
CA ASN A 3 7.77 -23.10 -28.68
C ASN A 3 7.22 -23.00 -27.26
N GLY A 4 7.71 -23.85 -26.40
CA GLY A 4 7.53 -23.72 -24.95
C GLY A 4 8.62 -22.82 -24.38
N SER A 5 8.35 -21.52 -24.25
CA SER A 5 9.21 -20.59 -23.48
C SER A 5 8.46 -19.27 -23.16
N ASP A 6 7.20 -19.37 -22.71
CA ASP A 6 6.38 -18.16 -22.46
C ASP A 6 5.87 -18.01 -21.02
N GLY A 7 6.40 -18.75 -20.07
CA GLY A 7 5.93 -18.74 -18.68
C GLY A 7 6.75 -17.91 -17.68
N ALA A 8 7.91 -17.36 -18.06
CA ALA A 8 8.82 -16.72 -17.10
C ALA A 8 8.98 -15.19 -17.32
N GLN A 9 8.28 -14.57 -18.27
CA GLN A 9 8.60 -13.23 -18.75
C GLN A 9 7.56 -12.13 -18.47
N ASP A 10 6.46 -12.43 -17.77
CA ASP A 10 5.38 -11.45 -17.55
C ASP A 10 4.98 -11.25 -16.08
N ARG A 11 5.84 -11.64 -15.13
CA ARG A 11 5.59 -11.38 -13.72
C ARG A 11 5.88 -9.93 -13.40
N ARG A 12 4.96 -9.30 -12.64
CA ARG A 12 5.09 -7.92 -12.18
C ARG A 12 5.53 -7.90 -10.73
N THR A 13 6.38 -6.97 -10.36
CA THR A 13 6.71 -6.74 -8.95
C THR A 13 5.55 -6.04 -8.25
N LEU A 14 5.03 -6.65 -7.19
CA LEU A 14 4.03 -6.08 -6.32
C LEU A 14 4.67 -5.73 -4.97
N VAL A 15 4.86 -4.44 -4.70
CA VAL A 15 5.28 -3.96 -3.39
C VAL A 15 4.04 -3.83 -2.50
N LEU A 16 3.92 -4.71 -1.51
CA LEU A 16 2.83 -4.69 -0.55
C LEU A 16 3.24 -3.86 0.66
N LEU A 17 2.69 -2.64 0.78
CA LEU A 17 3.07 -1.68 1.82
C LEU A 17 2.06 -1.70 2.96
N PHE A 18 2.52 -1.90 4.22
CA PHE A 18 1.64 -2.09 5.36
C PHE A 18 2.23 -1.57 6.68
N GLY A 19 1.42 -1.54 7.75
CA GLY A 19 1.76 -1.00 9.06
C GLY A 19 1.44 0.50 9.15
N GLY A 20 2.46 1.32 9.39
CA GLY A 20 2.34 2.78 9.44
C GLY A 20 2.23 3.33 10.85
N ARG A 21 2.26 4.66 10.97
CA ARG A 21 2.32 5.40 12.25
C ARG A 21 0.95 5.68 12.88
N SER A 22 -0.13 5.32 12.18
CA SER A 22 -1.47 5.60 12.65
C SER A 22 -1.90 4.65 13.79
N ALA A 23 -2.98 4.99 14.49
CA ALA A 23 -3.60 4.11 15.48
C ALA A 23 -4.16 2.81 14.87
N GLU A 24 -4.24 2.73 13.54
CA GLU A 24 -4.73 1.58 12.78
C GLU A 24 -3.60 0.68 12.27
N HIS A 25 -2.39 0.82 12.82
CA HIS A 25 -1.20 0.03 12.48
C HIS A 25 -1.48 -1.47 12.43
N ASP A 26 -2.06 -2.01 13.52
CA ASP A 26 -2.34 -3.44 13.62
C ASP A 26 -3.39 -3.91 12.60
N VAL A 27 -4.38 -3.06 12.30
CA VAL A 27 -5.39 -3.33 11.27
C VAL A 27 -4.72 -3.46 9.90
N SER A 28 -3.75 -2.60 9.61
CA SER A 28 -2.97 -2.64 8.38
C SER A 28 -2.17 -3.95 8.27
N CYS A 29 -1.53 -4.40 9.35
CA CYS A 29 -0.78 -5.66 9.38
C CYS A 29 -1.68 -6.89 9.14
N VAL A 30 -2.90 -6.88 9.66
CA VAL A 30 -3.91 -7.92 9.39
C VAL A 30 -4.41 -7.85 7.95
N SER A 31 -4.72 -6.66 7.44
CA SER A 31 -5.17 -6.46 6.06
C SER A 31 -4.12 -6.96 5.05
N ALA A 32 -2.85 -6.64 5.29
CA ALA A 32 -1.74 -7.09 4.47
C ALA A 32 -1.59 -8.62 4.46
N ARG A 33 -1.80 -9.28 5.59
CA ARG A 33 -1.82 -10.75 5.68
C ARG A 33 -2.87 -11.34 4.76
N HIS A 34 -4.08 -10.77 4.73
CA HIS A 34 -5.16 -11.27 3.88
C HIS A 34 -4.88 -11.06 2.40
N VAL A 35 -4.33 -9.91 2.03
CA VAL A 35 -3.93 -9.63 0.64
C VAL A 35 -2.79 -10.56 0.21
N LEU A 36 -1.76 -10.72 1.05
CA LEU A 36 -0.64 -11.61 0.77
C LEU A 36 -1.08 -13.06 0.57
N ALA A 37 -2.08 -13.52 1.31
CA ALA A 37 -2.67 -14.86 1.15
C ALA A 37 -3.47 -15.04 -0.15
N ALA A 38 -3.97 -13.94 -0.72
CA ALA A 38 -4.87 -13.96 -1.89
C ALA A 38 -4.18 -13.61 -3.22
N VAL A 39 -2.99 -12.99 -3.17
CA VAL A 39 -2.25 -12.61 -4.37
C VAL A 39 -1.80 -13.86 -5.11
N ASP A 40 -1.99 -13.84 -6.43
CA ASP A 40 -1.55 -14.89 -7.33
C ASP A 40 -0.03 -14.83 -7.54
N ALA A 41 0.69 -15.76 -6.92
CA ALA A 41 2.14 -15.86 -7.00
C ALA A 41 2.66 -16.26 -8.40
N ASP A 42 1.80 -16.74 -9.29
CA ASP A 42 2.19 -17.04 -10.68
C ASP A 42 2.29 -15.76 -11.54
N HIS A 43 1.58 -14.69 -11.13
CA HIS A 43 1.54 -13.41 -11.84
C HIS A 43 2.38 -12.31 -11.17
N TYR A 44 2.67 -12.44 -9.86
CA TYR A 44 3.34 -11.38 -9.10
C TYR A 44 4.55 -11.89 -8.33
N ASP A 45 5.64 -11.13 -8.40
CA ASP A 45 6.76 -11.20 -7.47
C ASP A 45 6.47 -10.24 -6.32
N ILE A 46 6.13 -10.78 -5.13
CA ILE A 46 5.64 -9.99 -4.03
C ILE A 46 6.78 -9.56 -3.12
N ILE A 47 6.86 -8.26 -2.83
CA ILE A 47 7.82 -7.67 -1.89
C ILE A 47 7.02 -7.04 -0.74
N PRO A 48 6.87 -7.71 0.41
CA PRO A 48 6.24 -7.13 1.58
C PRO A 48 7.17 -6.08 2.21
N VAL A 49 6.68 -4.85 2.37
CA VAL A 49 7.39 -3.73 2.98
C VAL A 49 6.57 -3.21 4.15
N GLY A 50 7.13 -3.33 5.34
CA GLY A 50 6.53 -2.87 6.57
C GLY A 50 6.96 -1.46 6.95
N ILE A 51 6.07 -0.70 7.57
CA ILE A 51 6.36 0.58 8.22
C ILE A 51 6.02 0.41 9.68
N ASP A 52 6.99 0.58 10.58
CA ASP A 52 6.75 0.50 12.02
C ASP A 52 6.01 1.73 12.57
N THR A 53 5.67 1.71 13.85
CA THR A 53 4.97 2.82 14.51
C THR A 53 5.82 4.09 14.66
N ASP A 54 7.15 3.98 14.52
CA ASP A 54 8.08 5.12 14.47
C ASP A 54 8.22 5.69 13.05
N GLY A 55 7.69 4.99 12.04
CA GLY A 55 7.75 5.36 10.62
C GLY A 55 8.99 4.85 9.89
N ARG A 56 9.69 3.85 10.44
CA ARG A 56 10.81 3.21 9.76
C ARG A 56 10.29 2.17 8.76
N TRP A 57 10.84 2.21 7.57
CA TRP A 57 10.51 1.28 6.50
C TRP A 57 11.47 0.10 6.52
N SER A 58 10.94 -1.10 6.38
CA SER A 58 11.68 -2.34 6.45
C SER A 58 11.21 -3.35 5.40
N LEU A 59 12.13 -4.14 4.86
CA LEU A 59 11.78 -5.33 4.10
C LEU A 59 11.27 -6.40 5.08
N ALA A 60 10.00 -6.77 4.98
CA ALA A 60 9.38 -7.73 5.90
C ALA A 60 9.73 -9.18 5.49
N GLU A 61 10.99 -9.58 5.72
CA GLU A 61 11.50 -10.92 5.32
C GLU A 61 10.74 -12.06 5.97
N ALA A 62 10.28 -11.87 7.22
CA ALA A 62 9.46 -12.85 7.92
C ALA A 62 8.12 -13.11 7.19
N ALA A 63 7.51 -12.06 6.63
CA ALA A 63 6.28 -12.20 5.85
C ALA A 63 6.53 -12.96 4.53
N THR A 64 7.66 -12.68 3.87
CA THR A 64 8.07 -13.41 2.66
C THR A 64 8.30 -14.90 2.96
N ALA A 65 9.00 -15.22 4.03
CA ALA A 65 9.26 -16.60 4.43
C ALA A 65 7.98 -17.35 4.82
N ALA A 66 7.09 -16.71 5.58
CA ALA A 66 5.81 -17.28 5.98
C ALA A 66 4.89 -17.54 4.78
N HIS A 67 4.86 -16.62 3.80
CA HIS A 67 4.11 -16.79 2.56
C HIS A 67 4.63 -17.98 1.75
N ALA A 68 5.94 -18.08 1.57
CA ALA A 68 6.56 -19.20 0.85
C ALA A 68 6.32 -20.56 1.53
N ALA A 69 6.22 -20.57 2.86
CA ALA A 69 5.93 -21.77 3.64
C ALA A 69 4.41 -22.12 3.66
N GLY A 70 3.54 -21.22 3.22
CA GLY A 70 2.08 -21.38 3.32
C GLY A 70 1.53 -21.27 4.74
N ASP A 71 2.30 -20.68 5.67
CA ASP A 71 1.99 -20.58 7.11
C ASP A 71 2.05 -19.10 7.55
N LEU A 72 1.05 -18.33 7.13
CA LEU A 72 0.94 -16.90 7.45
C LEU A 72 0.41 -16.71 8.87
N PRO A 73 1.06 -15.86 9.70
CA PRO A 73 0.57 -15.48 11.03
C PRO A 73 -0.76 -14.73 10.96
N GLU A 74 -1.41 -14.48 12.10
CA GLU A 74 -2.65 -13.68 12.15
C GLU A 74 -2.46 -12.25 11.65
N ALA A 75 -1.30 -11.65 11.92
CA ALA A 75 -0.88 -10.33 11.43
C ALA A 75 0.58 -10.40 10.97
N LEU A 76 0.94 -9.64 9.93
CA LEU A 76 2.32 -9.58 9.45
C LEU A 76 3.16 -8.70 10.38
N ASP A 77 4.41 -9.12 10.60
CA ASP A 77 5.42 -8.31 11.29
C ASP A 77 6.00 -7.28 10.30
N PRO A 78 5.91 -5.95 10.59
CA PRO A 78 6.42 -4.91 9.71
C PRO A 78 7.93 -4.70 9.82
N THR A 79 8.64 -5.47 10.66
CA THR A 79 10.06 -5.28 10.93
C THR A 79 10.96 -6.10 10.00
N GLY A 80 12.22 -5.64 9.87
CA GLY A 80 13.24 -6.31 9.05
C GLY A 80 14.40 -5.38 8.70
N PRO A 81 15.22 -5.74 7.71
CA PRO A 81 16.26 -4.87 7.18
C PRO A 81 15.71 -3.54 6.68
N ALA A 82 16.44 -2.45 6.90
CA ALA A 82 16.02 -1.11 6.46
C ALA A 82 15.76 -1.07 4.95
N TRP A 83 14.64 -0.44 4.58
CA TRP A 83 14.21 -0.30 3.19
C TRP A 83 13.98 1.18 2.88
N ASP A 84 14.90 1.81 2.14
CA ASP A 84 14.73 3.21 1.73
C ASP A 84 13.79 3.28 0.51
N PRO A 85 12.60 3.91 0.62
CA PRO A 85 11.59 3.82 -0.42
C PRO A 85 12.03 4.39 -1.78
N LEU A 86 12.63 5.57 -1.84
CA LEU A 86 12.91 6.22 -3.12
C LEU A 86 13.95 5.47 -3.96
N PRO A 87 15.17 5.16 -3.45
CA PRO A 87 16.13 4.39 -4.25
C PRO A 87 15.65 2.98 -4.56
N ARG A 88 14.96 2.30 -3.63
CA ARG A 88 14.47 0.95 -3.87
C ARG A 88 13.36 0.88 -4.92
N LEU A 89 12.43 1.82 -4.91
CA LEU A 89 11.39 1.91 -5.95
C LEU A 89 12.01 2.23 -7.32
N ALA A 90 13.01 3.13 -7.36
CA ALA A 90 13.73 3.42 -8.61
C ALA A 90 14.48 2.20 -9.16
N GLU A 91 15.15 1.43 -8.30
CA GLU A 91 15.82 0.16 -8.68
C GLU A 91 14.82 -0.84 -9.25
N LEU A 92 13.66 -1.03 -8.58
CA LEU A 92 12.62 -1.96 -9.02
C LEU A 92 12.02 -1.52 -10.37
N SER A 93 11.72 -0.23 -10.55
CA SER A 93 11.19 0.32 -11.80
C SER A 93 12.17 0.17 -12.96
N ALA A 94 13.47 0.29 -12.71
CA ALA A 94 14.50 0.07 -13.72
C ALA A 94 14.65 -1.42 -14.10
N ALA A 95 14.32 -2.33 -13.18
CA ALA A 95 14.40 -3.77 -13.42
C ALA A 95 13.19 -4.34 -14.18
N GLY A 96 12.02 -3.71 -14.06
CA GLY A 96 10.81 -4.18 -14.72
C GLY A 96 9.52 -3.52 -14.23
N PRO A 97 8.35 -4.00 -14.64
CA PRO A 97 7.08 -3.44 -14.23
C PRO A 97 6.86 -3.65 -12.74
N VAL A 98 6.63 -2.55 -12.02
CA VAL A 98 6.35 -2.52 -10.59
C VAL A 98 5.02 -1.83 -10.31
N VAL A 99 4.30 -2.27 -9.28
CA VAL A 99 3.13 -1.60 -8.73
C VAL A 99 3.20 -1.65 -7.21
N VAL A 100 2.84 -0.56 -6.55
CA VAL A 100 2.73 -0.51 -5.09
C VAL A 100 1.28 -0.68 -4.67
N PHE A 101 1.04 -1.54 -3.69
CA PHE A 101 -0.29 -1.68 -3.08
C PHE A 101 -0.21 -1.20 -1.62
N PRO A 102 -0.56 0.08 -1.36
CA PRO A 102 -0.59 0.60 0.00
C PRO A 102 -1.83 0.05 0.73
N LEU A 103 -1.59 -0.68 1.80
CA LEU A 103 -2.62 -1.16 2.74
C LEU A 103 -2.54 -0.40 4.07
N LEU A 104 -2.10 0.84 3.99
CA LEU A 104 -2.00 1.75 5.13
C LEU A 104 -3.37 2.34 5.45
N HIS A 105 -3.66 2.53 6.73
CA HIS A 105 -4.90 3.14 7.21
C HIS A 105 -4.62 4.43 7.98
N GLY A 106 -5.56 5.37 7.94
CA GLY A 106 -5.50 6.64 8.65
C GLY A 106 -4.45 7.62 8.12
N PRO A 107 -4.00 8.56 8.98
CA PRO A 107 -3.01 9.59 8.61
C PRO A 107 -1.72 9.01 8.05
N LEU A 108 -1.12 9.70 7.07
CA LEU A 108 0.05 9.33 6.28
C LEU A 108 -0.21 8.18 5.27
N GLY A 109 -1.28 7.40 5.44
CA GLY A 109 -1.65 6.31 4.53
C GLY A 109 -2.78 6.67 3.57
N GLU A 110 -3.82 7.36 4.08
CA GLU A 110 -5.04 7.67 3.33
C GLU A 110 -5.22 9.16 3.02
N ASP A 111 -4.32 10.03 3.48
CA ASP A 111 -4.41 11.48 3.38
C ASP A 111 -3.69 12.11 2.18
N GLY A 112 -3.17 11.29 1.27
CA GLY A 112 -2.41 11.74 0.11
C GLY A 112 -0.89 11.76 0.32
N THR A 113 -0.40 11.54 1.55
CA THR A 113 1.04 11.64 1.87
C THR A 113 1.85 10.53 1.20
N VAL A 114 1.49 9.26 1.41
CA VAL A 114 2.15 8.13 0.76
C VAL A 114 1.94 8.15 -0.75
N GLN A 115 0.74 8.56 -1.20
CA GLN A 115 0.45 8.72 -2.62
C GLN A 115 1.38 9.76 -3.26
N GLY A 116 1.62 10.89 -2.58
CA GLY A 116 2.56 11.92 -3.05
C GLY A 116 4.01 11.42 -3.16
N LEU A 117 4.46 10.58 -2.24
CA LEU A 117 5.75 9.93 -2.33
C LEU A 117 5.84 9.03 -3.57
N LEU A 118 4.78 8.24 -3.83
CA LEU A 118 4.73 7.32 -4.96
C LEU A 118 4.63 8.05 -6.30
N GLU A 119 3.89 9.18 -6.37
CA GLU A 119 3.87 10.08 -7.53
C GLU A 119 5.26 10.66 -7.83
N LEU A 120 5.97 11.13 -6.79
CA LEU A 120 7.34 11.65 -6.95
C LEU A 120 8.35 10.58 -7.35
N ALA A 121 8.10 9.32 -6.98
CA ALA A 121 8.90 8.17 -7.39
C ALA A 121 8.56 7.67 -8.81
N ASP A 122 7.53 8.23 -9.45
CA ASP A 122 6.99 7.80 -10.75
C ASP A 122 6.66 6.29 -10.78
N VAL A 123 6.00 5.81 -9.70
CA VAL A 123 5.63 4.40 -9.55
C VAL A 123 4.11 4.26 -9.48
N PRO A 124 3.50 3.41 -10.33
CA PRO A 124 2.09 3.09 -10.26
C PRO A 124 1.69 2.50 -8.90
N TYR A 125 0.52 2.85 -8.41
CA TYR A 125 0.00 2.31 -7.15
C TYR A 125 -1.51 2.04 -7.22
N VAL A 126 -1.97 1.16 -6.34
CA VAL A 126 -3.38 0.84 -6.19
C VAL A 126 -4.04 1.83 -5.24
N GLY A 127 -5.14 2.43 -5.67
CA GLY A 127 -5.95 3.33 -4.83
C GLY A 127 -6.21 4.69 -5.46
N ALA A 128 -6.75 5.60 -4.66
CA ALA A 128 -7.04 6.97 -5.07
C ALA A 128 -5.76 7.82 -5.10
N GLY A 129 -5.72 8.81 -6.00
CA GLY A 129 -4.59 9.75 -6.08
C GLY A 129 -4.55 10.76 -4.94
N VAL A 130 -3.51 11.60 -4.93
CA VAL A 130 -3.22 12.57 -3.85
C VAL A 130 -4.42 13.44 -3.49
N LEU A 131 -5.03 14.11 -4.48
CA LEU A 131 -6.15 15.02 -4.24
C LEU A 131 -7.36 14.30 -3.65
N SER A 132 -7.72 13.14 -4.22
CA SER A 132 -8.89 12.38 -3.77
C SER A 132 -8.70 11.84 -2.36
N SER A 133 -7.50 11.35 -2.03
CA SER A 133 -7.14 10.87 -0.70
C SER A 133 -7.20 11.99 0.33
N SER A 134 -6.57 13.13 0.06
CA SER A 134 -6.57 14.29 0.96
C SER A 134 -7.98 14.83 1.20
N LEU A 135 -8.77 14.95 0.14
CA LEU A 135 -10.15 15.43 0.23
C LEU A 135 -11.03 14.47 1.05
N ALA A 136 -10.93 13.17 0.80
CA ALA A 136 -11.73 12.17 1.51
C ALA A 136 -11.35 12.07 3.00
N MET A 137 -10.10 12.34 3.35
CA MET A 137 -9.62 12.32 4.73
C MET A 137 -10.12 13.51 5.54
N ASP A 138 -10.21 14.70 4.95
CA ASP A 138 -10.85 15.86 5.57
C ASP A 138 -12.37 15.76 5.48
N LYS A 139 -12.99 15.33 6.59
CA LYS A 139 -14.45 15.09 6.64
C LYS A 139 -15.28 16.33 6.34
N LEU A 140 -14.79 17.53 6.67
CA LEU A 140 -15.50 18.77 6.39
C LEU A 140 -15.43 19.12 4.90
N ALA A 141 -14.23 19.13 4.34
CA ALA A 141 -14.01 19.38 2.92
C ALA A 141 -14.74 18.33 2.04
N ALA A 142 -14.67 17.06 2.39
CA ALA A 142 -15.40 16.00 1.70
C ALA A 142 -16.92 16.28 1.69
N LYS A 143 -17.50 16.64 2.86
CA LYS A 143 -18.93 16.94 2.96
C LYS A 143 -19.35 18.18 2.18
N GLU A 144 -18.51 19.20 2.14
CA GLU A 144 -18.77 20.42 1.35
C GLU A 144 -18.80 20.10 -0.14
N VAL A 145 -17.85 19.31 -0.64
CA VAL A 145 -17.83 18.88 -2.05
C VAL A 145 -19.04 18.00 -2.38
N LEU A 146 -19.38 17.03 -1.52
CA LEU A 146 -20.57 16.19 -1.72
C LEU A 146 -21.87 17.01 -1.74
N ALA A 147 -21.99 18.02 -0.88
CA ALA A 147 -23.15 18.92 -0.86
C ALA A 147 -23.23 19.75 -2.15
N GLN A 148 -22.12 20.21 -2.71
CA GLN A 148 -22.08 20.96 -3.97
C GLN A 148 -22.60 20.14 -5.16
N HIS A 149 -22.54 18.82 -5.07
CA HIS A 149 -23.01 17.89 -6.10
C HIS A 149 -24.35 17.21 -5.74
N ASP A 150 -25.09 17.78 -4.80
CA ASP A 150 -26.42 17.30 -4.37
C ASP A 150 -26.42 15.83 -3.92
N LEU A 151 -25.28 15.33 -3.43
CA LEU A 151 -25.18 13.95 -2.92
C LEU A 151 -25.77 13.87 -1.50
N PRO A 152 -26.70 12.94 -1.25
CA PRO A 152 -27.34 12.77 0.05
C PRO A 152 -26.33 12.45 1.14
N GLN A 153 -26.42 13.15 2.27
CA GLN A 153 -25.55 12.92 3.42
C GLN A 153 -26.25 13.26 4.73
N ALA A 154 -25.76 12.66 5.82
CA ALA A 154 -26.25 12.97 7.15
C ALA A 154 -25.99 14.44 7.50
N ARG A 155 -26.88 15.03 8.30
CA ARG A 155 -26.69 16.40 8.84
C ARG A 155 -25.39 16.45 9.63
N TYR A 156 -24.63 17.52 9.48
CA TYR A 156 -23.38 17.74 10.17
C TYR A 156 -23.22 19.20 10.61
N ARG A 157 -22.28 19.44 11.50
CA ARG A 157 -21.82 20.79 11.86
C ARG A 157 -20.29 20.77 11.88
N GLY A 158 -19.65 21.61 11.07
CA GLY A 158 -18.22 21.85 11.12
C GLY A 158 -17.84 22.70 12.33
N LEU A 159 -16.79 22.31 13.03
CA LEU A 159 -16.15 23.11 14.07
C LEU A 159 -14.69 23.25 13.67
N HIS A 160 -14.23 24.50 13.58
CA HIS A 160 -12.82 24.80 13.40
C HIS A 160 -12.18 25.01 14.77
N ALA A 161 -11.02 24.36 15.01
CA ALA A 161 -10.24 24.56 16.23
C ALA A 161 -9.36 25.79 16.10
#